data_62d0e0adfe691c121b1ae072da45fbe1
#
_entry.id   62d0e0adfe691c121b1ae072da45fbe1
#
_cell.length_a   1.000
_cell.length_b   1.000
_cell.length_c   1.000
_cell.angle_alpha   90.00
_cell.angle_beta   90.00
_cell.angle_gamma   90.00
#
_symmetry.space_group_name_H-M   'P 1'
#
loop_
_entity.id
_entity.type
_entity.pdbx_description
1 polymer ?
#
loop_
_entity_poly.entity_id
_entity_poly.type
_entity_poly.pdbx_seq_one_letter_code
_entity_poly.pdbx_strand_id
1 'polypeptide(L)'
;MNLYLFTDTLIKTAEEKKEMSLPERVGRFLGGSFVGQNVPSTLGLATVKGMAAPSMGAKPAKEMFDKYKQKIVPDMDVRLSPLEVANPNYTPAQTIGKEKIPAHIFSTKNIHPSAMAHEFGHAKIHSAIGPKLSRAALVGRLAGLNASSIGSGIAASTDEPSYTPGLVSAALNAPTLLDEAGASGIALKTLMKEHGALKGMR
;
A
#
# COMPACT_ATOMS: atom_id res chain seq x y z
N MET A 1 15.32 7.33 10.32
CA MET A 1 14.55 8.07 11.35
C MET A 1 14.38 7.13 12.53
N ASN A 2 14.90 7.49 13.71
CA ASN A 2 14.95 6.60 14.88
C ASN A 2 13.58 6.60 15.58
N LEU A 3 12.90 5.46 15.61
CA LEU A 3 11.56 5.28 16.20
C LEU A 3 11.54 5.66 17.69
N TYR A 4 12.66 5.47 18.39
CA TYR A 4 12.85 5.85 19.78
C TYR A 4 12.79 7.37 20.02
N LEU A 5 13.35 8.17 19.12
CA LEU A 5 13.26 9.65 19.21
C LEU A 5 11.83 10.13 18.99
N PHE A 6 11.06 9.46 18.14
CA PHE A 6 9.66 9.82 17.88
C PHE A 6 8.76 9.51 19.09
N THR A 7 8.94 8.35 19.71
CA THR A 7 8.20 7.97 20.94
C THR A 7 8.59 8.81 22.15
N ASP A 8 9.87 9.15 22.34
CA ASP A 8 10.34 9.99 23.44
C ASP A 8 9.83 11.44 23.34
N THR A 9 9.76 11.97 22.11
CA THR A 9 9.18 13.30 21.85
C THR A 9 7.66 13.30 22.12
N LEU A 10 6.94 12.24 21.75
CA LEU A 10 5.50 12.11 22.05
C LEU A 10 5.22 12.00 23.55
N ILE A 11 6.06 11.27 24.30
CA ILE A 11 5.91 11.10 25.75
C ILE A 11 6.23 12.41 26.46
N LYS A 12 7.31 13.11 26.13
CA LYS A 12 7.67 14.40 26.75
C LYS A 12 6.64 15.51 26.46
N THR A 13 5.99 15.49 25.30
CA THR A 13 4.91 16.45 24.98
C THR A 13 3.63 16.17 25.79
N ALA A 14 3.46 14.95 26.30
CA ALA A 14 2.31 14.57 27.13
C ALA A 14 2.44 14.97 28.62
N GLU A 15 3.67 15.29 29.07
CA GLU A 15 3.91 15.62 30.50
C GLU A 15 3.62 17.10 30.86
N GLU A 16 3.62 18.00 29.88
CA GLU A 16 3.18 19.39 30.11
C GLU A 16 1.67 19.50 29.88
N LYS A 17 0.89 19.53 30.98
CA LYS A 17 -0.57 19.79 31.02
C LYS A 17 -0.95 21.22 30.57
N LYS A 18 -0.44 21.67 29.44
CA LYS A 18 -0.86 22.92 28.85
C LYS A 18 -1.95 22.62 27.80
N GLU A 19 -3.16 23.10 28.06
CA GLU A 19 -4.26 22.98 27.07
C GLU A 19 -3.78 23.54 25.71
N MET A 20 -3.85 22.68 24.69
CA MET A 20 -3.46 23.08 23.33
C MET A 20 -4.41 24.15 22.79
N SER A 21 -3.86 25.18 22.18
CA SER A 21 -4.64 26.17 21.46
C SER A 21 -5.34 25.54 20.23
N LEU A 22 -6.44 26.13 19.78
CA LEU A 22 -7.18 25.65 18.61
C LEU A 22 -6.30 25.54 17.34
N PRO A 23 -5.45 26.53 17.00
CA PRO A 23 -4.54 26.41 15.86
C PRO A 23 -3.56 25.24 15.98
N GLU A 24 -3.05 24.97 17.18
CA GLU A 24 -2.14 23.84 17.44
C GLU A 24 -2.86 22.50 17.26
N ARG A 25 -4.09 22.36 17.79
CA ARG A 25 -4.92 21.16 17.59
C ARG A 25 -5.18 20.89 16.09
N VAL A 26 -5.52 21.94 15.33
CA VAL A 26 -5.74 21.82 13.89
C VAL A 26 -4.46 21.42 13.17
N GLY A 27 -3.31 22.04 13.49
CA GLY A 27 -2.02 21.67 12.93
C GLY A 27 -1.63 20.22 13.20
N ARG A 28 -1.81 19.76 14.43
CA ARG A 28 -1.55 18.36 14.82
C ARG A 28 -2.51 17.38 14.15
N PHE A 29 -3.81 17.73 14.05
CA PHE A 29 -4.78 16.91 13.33
C PHE A 29 -4.39 16.72 11.88
N LEU A 30 -4.05 17.79 11.17
CA LEU A 30 -3.62 17.73 9.76
C LEU A 30 -2.33 16.91 9.59
N GLY A 31 -1.35 17.13 10.45
CA GLY A 31 -0.09 16.37 10.46
C GLY A 31 -0.31 14.89 10.74
N GLY A 32 -1.10 14.55 11.75
CA GLY A 32 -1.45 13.17 12.11
C GLY A 32 -2.24 12.48 11.00
N SER A 33 -3.19 13.18 10.38
CA SER A 33 -3.96 12.68 9.25
C SER A 33 -3.08 12.37 8.05
N PHE A 34 -2.12 13.23 7.73
CA PHE A 34 -1.15 13.01 6.67
C PHE A 34 -0.29 11.76 6.93
N VAL A 35 0.19 11.59 8.15
CA VAL A 35 0.98 10.40 8.56
C VAL A 35 0.12 9.14 8.45
N GLY A 36 -1.10 9.16 8.99
CA GLY A 36 -2.00 8.00 8.95
C GLY A 36 -2.37 7.56 7.55
N GLN A 37 -2.43 8.49 6.59
CA GLN A 37 -2.72 8.18 5.19
C GLN A 37 -1.51 7.60 4.45
N ASN A 38 -0.31 8.08 4.75
CA ASN A 38 0.87 7.80 3.92
C ASN A 38 1.76 6.66 4.46
N VAL A 39 1.79 6.44 5.78
CA VAL A 39 2.66 5.42 6.39
C VAL A 39 2.36 4.00 5.88
N PRO A 40 1.10 3.53 5.80
CA PRO A 40 0.82 2.16 5.35
C PRO A 40 1.28 1.91 3.91
N SER A 41 1.01 2.84 3.00
CA SER A 41 1.40 2.72 1.59
C SER A 41 2.92 2.82 1.39
N THR A 42 3.59 3.68 2.16
CA THR A 42 5.04 3.86 2.09
C THR A 42 5.78 2.65 2.64
N LEU A 43 5.30 2.02 3.72
CA LEU A 43 5.90 0.81 4.29
C LEU A 43 5.81 -0.37 3.32
N GLY A 44 4.64 -0.59 2.69
CA GLY A 44 4.49 -1.63 1.67
C GLY A 44 5.46 -1.45 0.52
N LEU A 45 5.53 -0.26 -0.05
CA LEU A 45 6.41 0.06 -1.17
C LEU A 45 7.91 0.01 -0.79
N ALA A 46 8.27 0.48 0.41
CA ALA A 46 9.65 0.44 0.90
C ALA A 46 10.12 -1.00 1.14
N THR A 47 9.24 -1.87 1.62
CA THR A 47 9.57 -3.30 1.83
C THR A 47 9.88 -3.98 0.50
N VAL A 48 9.05 -3.76 -0.52
CA VAL A 48 9.28 -4.34 -1.85
C VAL A 48 10.52 -3.75 -2.54
N LYS A 49 10.71 -2.44 -2.47
CA LYS A 49 11.89 -1.78 -3.03
C LYS A 49 13.19 -2.14 -2.28
N GLY A 50 13.13 -2.31 -0.96
CA GLY A 50 14.28 -2.70 -0.15
C GLY A 50 14.70 -4.15 -0.35
N MET A 51 13.74 -5.03 -0.69
CA MET A 51 14.00 -6.45 -0.99
C MET A 51 14.39 -6.69 -2.44
N ALA A 52 14.00 -5.81 -3.36
CA ALA A 52 14.39 -5.91 -4.75
C ALA A 52 15.81 -5.41 -4.92
N ALA A 53 16.68 -6.30 -5.39
CA ALA A 53 18.09 -5.99 -5.61
C ALA A 53 18.25 -4.67 -6.40
N PRO A 54 19.05 -3.74 -5.89
CA PRO A 54 19.34 -2.46 -6.57
C PRO A 54 19.90 -2.62 -7.99
N SER A 55 20.35 -3.83 -8.33
CA SER A 55 20.92 -4.19 -9.63
C SER A 55 19.90 -4.37 -10.76
N MET A 56 18.59 -4.43 -10.45
CA MET A 56 17.57 -4.53 -11.48
C MET A 56 17.07 -3.14 -11.85
N GLY A 57 17.64 -2.55 -12.90
CA GLY A 57 17.17 -1.27 -13.42
C GLY A 57 15.71 -1.31 -13.90
N ALA A 58 15.08 -0.12 -13.98
CA ALA A 58 13.75 0.01 -14.57
C ALA A 58 13.76 -0.44 -16.04
N LYS A 59 12.69 -1.13 -16.45
CA LYS A 59 12.51 -1.67 -17.79
C LYS A 59 11.18 -1.19 -18.40
N PRO A 60 10.99 -1.26 -19.72
CA PRO A 60 9.72 -0.89 -20.34
C PRO A 60 8.54 -1.62 -19.68
N ALA A 61 7.50 -0.86 -19.33
CA ALA A 61 6.36 -1.39 -18.60
C ALA A 61 5.67 -2.55 -19.34
N LYS A 62 5.55 -2.44 -20.69
CA LYS A 62 4.94 -3.49 -21.50
C LYS A 62 5.71 -4.81 -21.43
N GLU A 63 7.03 -4.77 -21.50
CA GLU A 63 7.89 -5.97 -21.38
C GLU A 63 7.68 -6.64 -20.02
N MET A 64 7.70 -5.85 -18.95
CA MET A 64 7.50 -6.37 -17.59
C MET A 64 6.08 -6.88 -17.38
N PHE A 65 5.09 -6.21 -17.95
CA PHE A 65 3.70 -6.64 -17.90
C PHE A 65 3.52 -8.02 -18.57
N ASP A 66 3.95 -8.17 -19.82
CA ASP A 66 3.81 -9.43 -20.57
C ASP A 66 4.52 -10.59 -19.84
N LYS A 67 5.73 -10.32 -19.33
CA LYS A 67 6.53 -11.28 -18.57
C LYS A 67 5.82 -11.76 -17.30
N TYR A 68 5.35 -10.84 -16.44
CA TYR A 68 4.77 -11.22 -15.15
C TYR A 68 3.32 -11.68 -15.26
N LYS A 69 2.56 -11.19 -16.25
CA LYS A 69 1.25 -11.76 -16.58
C LYS A 69 1.36 -13.25 -16.84
N GLN A 70 2.28 -13.65 -17.73
CA GLN A 70 2.48 -15.06 -18.06
C GLN A 70 2.94 -15.91 -16.88
N LYS A 71 3.75 -15.34 -15.96
CA LYS A 71 4.30 -16.06 -14.82
C LYS A 71 3.36 -16.19 -13.62
N ILE A 72 2.54 -15.16 -13.37
CA ILE A 72 1.77 -15.05 -12.12
C ILE A 72 0.28 -15.34 -12.36
N VAL A 73 -0.29 -14.80 -13.45
CA VAL A 73 -1.74 -14.90 -13.74
C VAL A 73 -2.01 -15.14 -15.24
N PRO A 74 -1.50 -16.24 -15.85
CA PRO A 74 -1.57 -16.46 -17.29
C PRO A 74 -3.00 -16.43 -17.83
N ASP A 75 -3.97 -16.96 -17.08
CA ASP A 75 -5.36 -17.13 -17.50
C ASP A 75 -6.26 -15.95 -17.14
N MET A 76 -5.73 -14.90 -16.53
CA MET A 76 -6.52 -13.75 -16.08
C MET A 76 -6.58 -12.66 -17.15
N ASP A 77 -7.77 -12.08 -17.42
CA ASP A 77 -7.90 -10.87 -18.25
C ASP A 77 -7.48 -9.63 -17.46
N VAL A 78 -6.16 -9.42 -17.41
CA VAL A 78 -5.54 -8.20 -16.89
C VAL A 78 -4.96 -7.44 -18.06
N ARG A 79 -5.18 -6.12 -18.09
CA ARG A 79 -4.70 -5.24 -19.17
C ARG A 79 -3.76 -4.18 -18.59
N LEU A 80 -2.75 -3.84 -19.37
CA LEU A 80 -1.94 -2.65 -19.09
C LEU A 80 -2.73 -1.43 -19.52
N SER A 81 -2.92 -0.49 -18.60
CA SER A 81 -3.61 0.76 -18.93
C SER A 81 -2.76 1.62 -19.87
N PRO A 82 -3.37 2.29 -20.87
CA PRO A 82 -2.67 3.28 -21.68
C PRO A 82 -2.33 4.56 -20.91
N LEU A 83 -2.95 4.76 -19.73
CA LEU A 83 -2.70 5.93 -18.87
C LEU A 83 -1.46 5.70 -18.02
N GLU A 84 -0.48 6.58 -18.16
CA GLU A 84 0.70 6.59 -17.30
C GLU A 84 0.38 7.24 -15.95
N VAL A 85 0.87 6.64 -14.88
CA VAL A 85 0.69 7.11 -13.49
C VAL A 85 2.04 7.17 -12.79
N ALA A 86 2.16 8.08 -11.82
CA ALA A 86 3.40 8.25 -11.06
C ALA A 86 3.74 6.99 -10.23
N ASN A 87 2.72 6.35 -9.66
CA ASN A 87 2.86 5.13 -8.87
C ASN A 87 2.06 4.00 -9.53
N PRO A 88 2.69 2.87 -9.85
CA PRO A 88 1.99 1.70 -10.35
C PRO A 88 0.89 1.27 -9.39
N ASN A 89 -0.23 0.84 -9.93
CA ASN A 89 -1.30 0.25 -9.13
C ASN A 89 -2.14 -0.73 -9.95
N TYR A 90 -2.68 -1.72 -9.25
CA TYR A 90 -3.63 -2.68 -9.77
C TYR A 90 -5.06 -2.25 -9.42
N THR A 91 -5.95 -2.35 -10.40
CA THR A 91 -7.39 -2.18 -10.20
C THR A 91 -8.10 -3.46 -10.61
N PRO A 92 -8.89 -4.07 -9.72
CA PRO A 92 -9.60 -5.30 -10.02
C PRO A 92 -10.68 -5.09 -11.08
N ALA A 93 -11.08 -6.17 -11.74
CA ALA A 93 -12.19 -6.17 -12.67
C ALA A 93 -13.47 -5.67 -11.99
N GLN A 94 -14.20 -4.83 -12.68
CA GLN A 94 -15.42 -4.18 -12.16
C GLN A 94 -16.58 -4.38 -13.12
N THR A 95 -17.79 -4.28 -12.59
CA THR A 95 -19.00 -4.18 -13.39
C THR A 95 -19.70 -2.88 -13.03
N ILE A 96 -19.80 -1.96 -13.99
CA ILE A 96 -20.48 -0.68 -13.83
C ILE A 96 -21.71 -0.71 -14.72
N GLY A 97 -22.90 -0.80 -14.11
CA GLY A 97 -24.14 -1.04 -14.83
C GLY A 97 -24.11 -2.40 -15.56
N LYS A 98 -24.17 -2.38 -16.90
CA LYS A 98 -24.09 -3.58 -17.75
C LYS A 98 -22.67 -3.82 -18.32
N GLU A 99 -21.76 -2.87 -18.16
CA GLU A 99 -20.42 -2.92 -18.71
C GLU A 99 -19.48 -3.65 -17.78
N LYS A 100 -18.73 -4.63 -18.33
CA LYS A 100 -17.66 -5.34 -17.64
C LYS A 100 -16.34 -4.68 -17.98
N ILE A 101 -15.71 -4.07 -17.00
CA ILE A 101 -14.37 -3.47 -17.13
C ILE A 101 -13.37 -4.53 -16.65
N PRO A 102 -12.42 -4.97 -17.49
CA PRO A 102 -11.41 -5.93 -17.08
C PRO A 102 -10.50 -5.35 -16.00
N ALA A 103 -9.72 -6.19 -15.35
CA ALA A 103 -8.70 -5.74 -14.42
C ALA A 103 -7.61 -4.96 -15.17
N HIS A 104 -7.09 -3.91 -14.55
CA HIS A 104 -6.04 -3.07 -15.13
C HIS A 104 -4.85 -2.91 -14.19
N ILE A 105 -3.65 -2.85 -14.78
CA ILE A 105 -2.46 -2.34 -14.12
C ILE A 105 -2.11 -1.00 -14.76
N PHE A 106 -2.10 0.04 -13.95
CA PHE A 106 -1.58 1.35 -14.29
C PHE A 106 -0.09 1.37 -14.00
N SER A 107 0.71 2.00 -14.85
CA SER A 107 2.16 1.99 -14.69
C SER A 107 2.80 3.25 -15.25
N THR A 108 4.02 3.51 -14.83
CA THR A 108 4.93 4.44 -15.49
C THR A 108 5.44 3.83 -16.80
N LYS A 109 6.00 4.65 -17.70
CA LYS A 109 6.60 4.17 -18.96
C LYS A 109 7.67 3.11 -18.74
N ASN A 110 8.50 3.29 -17.73
CA ASN A 110 9.49 2.33 -17.28
C ASN A 110 9.23 1.97 -15.83
N ILE A 111 9.22 0.70 -15.50
CA ILE A 111 8.90 0.17 -14.19
C ILE A 111 9.99 -0.75 -13.67
N HIS A 112 10.22 -0.71 -12.37
CA HIS A 112 11.08 -1.69 -11.73
C HIS A 112 10.40 -3.09 -11.74
N PRO A 113 11.12 -4.18 -12.05
CA PRO A 113 10.55 -5.52 -12.11
C PRO A 113 9.77 -5.93 -10.86
N SER A 114 10.26 -5.56 -9.66
CA SER A 114 9.59 -5.87 -8.40
C SER A 114 8.25 -5.14 -8.24
N ALA A 115 8.14 -3.91 -8.72
CA ALA A 115 6.90 -3.17 -8.66
C ALA A 115 5.84 -3.80 -9.58
N MET A 116 6.20 -4.18 -10.80
CA MET A 116 5.27 -4.89 -11.69
C MET A 116 4.87 -6.26 -11.13
N ALA A 117 5.83 -7.01 -10.57
CA ALA A 117 5.53 -8.30 -9.93
C ALA A 117 4.60 -8.14 -8.70
N HIS A 118 4.73 -7.03 -7.95
CA HIS A 118 3.86 -6.68 -6.83
C HIS A 118 2.41 -6.41 -7.30
N GLU A 119 2.23 -5.62 -8.36
CA GLU A 119 0.89 -5.37 -8.91
C GLU A 119 0.21 -6.67 -9.42
N PHE A 120 0.98 -7.58 -10.00
CA PHE A 120 0.48 -8.91 -10.34
C PHE A 120 0.24 -9.79 -9.11
N GLY A 121 0.90 -9.52 -7.99
CA GLY A 121 0.59 -10.11 -6.69
C GLY A 121 -0.84 -9.80 -6.25
N HIS A 122 -1.26 -8.54 -6.31
CA HIS A 122 -2.65 -8.13 -6.09
C HIS A 122 -3.61 -8.82 -7.06
N ALA A 123 -3.27 -8.86 -8.36
CA ALA A 123 -4.09 -9.56 -9.34
C ALA A 123 -4.30 -11.03 -8.96
N LYS A 124 -3.25 -11.72 -8.50
CA LYS A 124 -3.31 -13.11 -8.05
C LYS A 124 -4.23 -13.31 -6.84
N ILE A 125 -4.09 -12.45 -5.83
CA ILE A 125 -4.93 -12.49 -4.62
C ILE A 125 -6.39 -12.27 -5.02
N HIS A 126 -6.66 -11.21 -5.77
CA HIS A 126 -8.03 -10.85 -6.15
C HIS A 126 -8.68 -11.91 -7.05
N SER A 127 -7.92 -12.60 -7.90
CA SER A 127 -8.42 -13.73 -8.67
C SER A 127 -8.83 -14.91 -7.79
N ALA A 128 -8.08 -15.16 -6.72
CA ALA A 128 -8.35 -16.26 -5.79
C ALA A 128 -9.59 -16.01 -4.91
N ILE A 129 -9.81 -14.77 -4.47
CA ILE A 129 -10.98 -14.43 -3.61
C ILE A 129 -12.25 -14.13 -4.42
N GLY A 130 -12.14 -13.98 -5.73
CA GLY A 130 -13.26 -13.74 -6.63
C GLY A 130 -13.77 -12.29 -6.63
N PRO A 131 -14.63 -11.92 -7.61
CA PRO A 131 -14.97 -10.50 -7.87
C PRO A 131 -15.76 -9.81 -6.76
N LYS A 132 -16.63 -10.53 -6.05
CA LYS A 132 -17.41 -9.94 -4.94
C LYS A 132 -16.54 -9.56 -3.76
N LEU A 133 -15.65 -10.48 -3.35
CA LEU A 133 -14.74 -10.22 -2.24
C LEU A 133 -13.64 -9.23 -2.63
N SER A 134 -13.17 -9.25 -3.88
CA SER A 134 -12.24 -8.23 -4.41
C SER A 134 -12.81 -6.83 -4.33
N ARG A 135 -14.10 -6.66 -4.67
CA ARG A 135 -14.78 -5.36 -4.55
C ARG A 135 -14.93 -4.95 -3.08
N ALA A 136 -15.32 -5.89 -2.21
CA ALA A 136 -15.40 -5.62 -0.77
C ALA A 136 -14.04 -5.24 -0.17
N ALA A 137 -12.97 -5.91 -0.57
CA ALA A 137 -11.60 -5.59 -0.17
C ALA A 137 -11.18 -4.18 -0.64
N LEU A 138 -11.50 -3.79 -1.88
CA LEU A 138 -11.23 -2.44 -2.39
C LEU A 138 -11.98 -1.36 -1.59
N VAL A 139 -13.27 -1.57 -1.32
CA VAL A 139 -14.08 -0.66 -0.50
C VAL A 139 -13.52 -0.60 0.93
N GLY A 140 -13.17 -1.75 1.51
CA GLY A 140 -12.55 -1.84 2.84
C GLY A 140 -11.22 -1.11 2.90
N ARG A 141 -10.40 -1.22 1.85
CA ARG A 141 -9.12 -0.48 1.72
C ARG A 141 -9.35 1.03 1.72
N LEU A 142 -10.28 1.53 0.91
CA LEU A 142 -10.59 2.96 0.85
C LEU A 142 -11.15 3.47 2.18
N ALA A 143 -12.05 2.71 2.81
CA ALA A 143 -12.60 3.05 4.11
C ALA A 143 -11.50 3.02 5.21
N GLY A 144 -10.62 2.02 5.19
CA GLY A 144 -9.51 1.87 6.12
C GLY A 144 -8.50 3.02 6.04
N LEU A 145 -8.13 3.44 4.83
CA LEU A 145 -7.23 4.58 4.63
C LEU A 145 -7.82 5.88 5.17
N ASN A 146 -9.11 6.14 4.91
CA ASN A 146 -9.79 7.32 5.44
C ASN A 146 -9.91 7.26 6.97
N ALA A 147 -10.30 6.11 7.52
CA ALA A 147 -10.40 5.93 8.96
C ALA A 147 -9.04 6.06 9.66
N SER A 148 -7.97 5.56 9.04
CA SER A 148 -6.60 5.72 9.54
C SER A 148 -6.17 7.19 9.55
N SER A 149 -6.45 7.92 8.48
CA SER A 149 -6.17 9.35 8.40
C SER A 149 -6.88 10.12 9.52
N ILE A 150 -8.19 9.91 9.66
CA ILE A 150 -9.00 10.58 10.68
C ILE A 150 -8.57 10.18 12.09
N GLY A 151 -8.40 8.88 12.34
CA GLY A 151 -8.00 8.35 13.65
C GLY A 151 -6.63 8.85 14.10
N SER A 152 -5.66 8.91 13.18
CA SER A 152 -4.33 9.47 13.48
C SER A 152 -4.38 10.97 13.71
N GLY A 153 -5.24 11.69 12.98
CA GLY A 153 -5.49 13.13 13.21
C GLY A 153 -6.08 13.40 14.58
N ILE A 154 -7.12 12.63 14.97
CA ILE A 154 -7.73 12.73 16.30
C ILE A 154 -6.70 12.42 17.38
N ALA A 155 -5.97 11.31 17.28
CA ALA A 155 -4.96 10.93 18.27
C ALA A 155 -3.88 12.00 18.45
N ALA A 156 -3.47 12.68 17.36
CA ALA A 156 -2.47 13.75 17.42
C ALA A 156 -3.00 15.07 17.99
N SER A 157 -4.33 15.31 17.94
CA SER A 157 -4.96 16.58 18.33
C SER A 157 -5.58 16.57 19.74
N THR A 158 -5.54 15.45 20.47
CA THR A 158 -6.05 15.34 21.84
C THR A 158 -5.00 15.75 22.86
N ASP A 159 -5.43 16.41 23.96
CA ASP A 159 -4.56 16.82 25.07
C ASP A 159 -4.06 15.62 25.88
N GLU A 160 -4.84 14.52 25.88
CA GLU A 160 -4.45 13.28 26.55
C GLU A 160 -4.08 12.21 25.50
N PRO A 161 -2.92 11.56 25.63
CA PRO A 161 -2.52 10.50 24.72
C PRO A 161 -3.49 9.33 24.85
N SER A 162 -4.30 9.13 23.80
CA SER A 162 -5.19 7.97 23.70
C SER A 162 -4.70 7.07 22.58
N TYR A 163 -4.42 5.80 22.90
CA TYR A 163 -4.07 4.79 21.90
C TYR A 163 -5.29 4.25 21.16
N THR A 164 -6.50 4.48 21.68
CA THR A 164 -7.74 3.92 21.11
C THR A 164 -7.97 4.32 19.64
N PRO A 165 -7.86 5.62 19.23
CA PRO A 165 -8.01 5.97 17.82
C PRO A 165 -6.97 5.31 16.93
N GLY A 166 -5.72 5.18 17.42
CA GLY A 166 -4.64 4.50 16.69
C GLY A 166 -4.91 3.01 16.52
N LEU A 167 -5.39 2.32 17.55
CA LEU A 167 -5.74 0.90 17.49
C LEU A 167 -6.93 0.65 16.57
N VAL A 168 -7.96 1.48 16.63
CA VAL A 168 -9.11 1.40 15.69
C VAL A 168 -8.64 1.62 14.26
N SER A 169 -7.81 2.62 14.02
CA SER A 169 -7.21 2.87 12.71
C SER A 169 -6.39 1.68 12.20
N ALA A 170 -5.57 1.07 13.05
CA ALA A 170 -4.77 -0.10 12.71
C ALA A 170 -5.67 -1.30 12.35
N ALA A 171 -6.73 -1.54 13.13
CA ALA A 171 -7.68 -2.62 12.87
C ALA A 171 -8.42 -2.42 11.53
N LEU A 172 -8.86 -1.20 11.23
CA LEU A 172 -9.53 -0.87 9.98
C LEU A 172 -8.59 -0.96 8.76
N ASN A 173 -7.28 -0.78 8.97
CA ASN A 173 -6.27 -0.96 7.92
C ASN A 173 -5.75 -2.40 7.78
N ALA A 174 -6.07 -3.30 8.69
CA ALA A 174 -5.58 -4.68 8.64
C ALA A 174 -5.84 -5.38 7.29
N PRO A 175 -7.03 -5.27 6.66
CA PRO A 175 -7.25 -5.86 5.34
C PRO A 175 -6.30 -5.32 4.27
N THR A 176 -6.01 -4.01 4.28
CA THR A 176 -5.07 -3.39 3.35
C THR A 176 -3.65 -3.91 3.58
N LEU A 177 -3.21 -3.99 4.83
CA LEU A 177 -1.88 -4.50 5.18
C LEU A 177 -1.72 -5.97 4.79
N LEU A 178 -2.75 -6.78 4.94
CA LEU A 178 -2.73 -8.19 4.53
C LEU A 178 -2.66 -8.34 3.01
N ASP A 179 -3.39 -7.53 2.26
CA ASP A 179 -3.34 -7.52 0.80
C ASP A 179 -1.94 -7.09 0.30
N GLU A 180 -1.39 -6.01 0.83
CA GLU A 180 -0.04 -5.52 0.52
C GLU A 180 1.05 -6.54 0.87
N ALA A 181 0.96 -7.16 2.05
CA ALA A 181 1.90 -8.21 2.47
C ALA A 181 1.81 -9.45 1.58
N GLY A 182 0.59 -9.86 1.23
CA GLY A 182 0.35 -10.98 0.32
C GLY A 182 0.91 -10.71 -1.08
N ALA A 183 0.63 -9.55 -1.66
CA ALA A 183 1.14 -9.14 -2.96
C ALA A 183 2.68 -9.09 -2.97
N SER A 184 3.28 -8.52 -1.91
CA SER A 184 4.73 -8.49 -1.71
C SER A 184 5.33 -9.89 -1.60
N GLY A 185 4.68 -10.80 -0.88
CA GLY A 185 5.10 -12.20 -0.76
C GLY A 185 5.10 -12.95 -2.10
N ILE A 186 4.07 -12.74 -2.93
CA ILE A 186 3.99 -13.31 -4.28
C ILE A 186 5.09 -12.74 -5.18
N ALA A 187 5.30 -11.42 -5.15
CA ALA A 187 6.35 -10.75 -5.89
C ALA A 187 7.74 -11.30 -5.52
N LEU A 188 8.05 -11.36 -4.23
CA LEU A 188 9.32 -11.89 -3.71
C LEU A 188 9.54 -13.34 -4.16
N LYS A 189 8.55 -14.22 -3.99
CA LYS A 189 8.65 -15.62 -4.43
C LYS A 189 8.91 -15.73 -5.92
N THR A 190 8.29 -14.88 -6.74
CA THR A 190 8.47 -14.86 -8.19
C THR A 190 9.88 -14.42 -8.57
N LEU A 191 10.38 -13.35 -7.94
CA LEU A 191 11.73 -12.83 -8.16
C LEU A 191 12.82 -13.80 -7.69
N MET A 192 12.62 -14.45 -6.53
CA MET A 192 13.55 -15.47 -6.03
C MET A 192 13.65 -16.67 -6.96
N LYS A 193 12.54 -17.11 -7.55
CA LYS A 193 12.56 -18.17 -8.58
C LYS A 193 13.28 -17.75 -9.84
N GLU A 194 13.20 -16.49 -10.20
CA GLU A 194 13.80 -15.95 -11.41
C GLU A 194 15.31 -15.70 -11.30
N HIS A 195 15.73 -15.19 -10.16
CA HIS A 195 17.11 -14.73 -9.95
C HIS A 195 17.91 -15.59 -8.98
N GLY A 196 17.29 -16.60 -8.39
CA GLY A 196 17.85 -17.39 -7.29
C GLY A 196 17.73 -16.69 -5.93
N ALA A 197 17.58 -17.47 -4.86
CA ALA A 197 17.28 -16.97 -3.51
C ALA A 197 18.29 -15.93 -2.98
N LEU A 198 19.57 -16.07 -3.34
CA LEU A 198 20.64 -15.15 -2.91
C LEU A 198 20.76 -13.87 -3.74
N LYS A 199 20.29 -13.85 -4.98
CA LYS A 199 20.31 -12.66 -5.83
C LYS A 199 19.08 -11.76 -5.63
N GLY A 200 18.00 -12.29 -5.10
CA GLY A 200 16.79 -11.52 -4.76
C GLY A 200 16.88 -10.78 -3.42
N MET A 201 17.92 -11.07 -2.61
CA MET A 201 18.12 -10.46 -1.30
C MET A 201 19.29 -9.46 -1.23
N ARG A 202 20.00 -9.24 -2.34
CA ARG A 202 21.11 -8.27 -2.41
C ARG A 202 20.72 -7.01 -3.14
#